data_f74d7e5d2c329bf0c746cfa2312a6e6d
#
_entry.id   f74d7e5d2c329bf0c746cfa2312a6e6d
#
_cell.length_a   1.000
_cell.length_b   1.000
_cell.length_c   1.000
_cell.angle_alpha   90.00
_cell.angle_beta   90.00
_cell.angle_gamma   90.00
#
_symmetry.space_group_name_H-M   'P 1'
#
loop_
_entity.id
_entity.type
_entity.pdbx_description
1 polymer ?
#
loop_
_entity_poly.entity_id
_entity_poly.type
_entity_poly.pdbx_seq_one_letter_code
_entity_poly.pdbx_strand_id
1 'polypeptide(L)'
;MCRLAHVFFWAVFAFGELNAQITGWEPSARHTQVSIWPKKPPGTQLIEEPEKTRTVTDKLVAGKPWVEVSNVSQPTMTIYPPKGTNTGVAVVVFPGGGYKVLAIDLEGTEICDWLTLKGITAVLLKYRVPTPRLGPYLESELALQDAQRTVGLVRFHAAEWQIDPHKIGVIGFSAGGHMVAAISTHFDKRLYPAVDDADKESCRPDFAGAIFPGHLSRDDTNCELNPNVPVTNKTPPTFLLQAQNDEVDNVNNSLVYYIALKKAGVPVEMHLYAEGGHAFGLRRTKFPITDWPQLFETWLKTIGMTSK
;
A
#
# COMPACT_ATOMS: atom_id res chain seq x y z
N MET A 1 -46.54 -36.89 -1.93
CA MET A 1 -45.13 -36.56 -1.59
C MET A 1 -44.49 -35.93 -2.82
N CYS A 2 -44.50 -34.62 -2.87
CA CYS A 2 -43.93 -33.85 -4.00
C CYS A 2 -42.64 -33.21 -3.54
N ARG A 3 -41.50 -33.62 -4.10
CA ARG A 3 -40.18 -33.01 -3.81
C ARG A 3 -40.03 -31.81 -4.73
N LEU A 4 -39.99 -30.60 -4.17
CA LEU A 4 -39.56 -29.40 -4.88
C LEU A 4 -38.03 -29.42 -5.01
N ALA A 5 -37.56 -29.45 -6.24
CA ALA A 5 -36.14 -29.21 -6.58
C ALA A 5 -35.92 -27.69 -6.64
N HIS A 6 -35.06 -27.17 -5.79
CA HIS A 6 -34.57 -25.79 -5.88
C HIS A 6 -33.49 -25.73 -6.95
N VAL A 7 -33.82 -25.08 -8.06
CA VAL A 7 -32.85 -24.75 -9.10
C VAL A 7 -32.18 -23.42 -8.69
N PHE A 8 -30.90 -23.47 -8.34
CA PHE A 8 -30.08 -22.28 -8.16
C PHE A 8 -29.72 -21.72 -9.53
N PHE A 9 -30.31 -20.55 -9.86
CA PHE A 9 -29.88 -19.76 -11.01
C PHE A 9 -28.59 -19.00 -10.63
N TRP A 10 -27.47 -19.41 -11.22
CA TRP A 10 -26.26 -18.60 -11.24
C TRP A 10 -26.46 -17.49 -12.27
N ALA A 11 -26.65 -16.26 -11.80
CA ALA A 11 -26.60 -15.10 -12.67
C ALA A 11 -25.15 -14.84 -13.09
N VAL A 12 -24.80 -15.25 -14.30
CA VAL A 12 -23.57 -14.85 -14.95
C VAL A 12 -23.76 -13.39 -15.41
N PHE A 13 -23.26 -12.45 -14.62
CA PHE A 13 -23.14 -11.06 -15.07
C PHE A 13 -22.02 -10.99 -16.10
N ALA A 14 -22.40 -10.72 -17.35
CA ALA A 14 -21.48 -10.37 -18.42
C ALA A 14 -20.78 -9.06 -18.07
N PHE A 15 -19.51 -9.13 -17.69
CA PHE A 15 -18.62 -7.98 -17.70
C PHE A 15 -18.43 -7.57 -19.16
N GLY A 16 -19.00 -6.41 -19.51
CA GLY A 16 -18.76 -5.78 -20.80
C GLY A 16 -17.28 -5.53 -20.99
N GLU A 17 -16.77 -5.97 -22.13
CA GLU A 17 -15.38 -5.92 -22.55
C GLU A 17 -14.81 -4.50 -22.47
N LEU A 18 -13.95 -4.23 -21.48
CA LEU A 18 -12.86 -3.29 -21.59
C LEU A 18 -11.55 -4.09 -21.45
N ASN A 19 -11.27 -4.93 -22.44
CA ASN A 19 -9.96 -5.51 -22.64
C ASN A 19 -8.99 -4.46 -23.21
N ALA A 20 -8.59 -3.48 -22.38
CA ALA A 20 -7.29 -2.86 -22.58
C ALA A 20 -6.28 -3.96 -22.25
N GLN A 21 -5.53 -4.45 -23.23
CA GLN A 21 -4.46 -5.43 -23.04
C GLN A 21 -3.53 -4.92 -21.94
N ILE A 22 -3.58 -5.52 -20.74
CA ILE A 22 -2.67 -5.21 -19.64
C ILE A 22 -1.31 -5.74 -20.10
N THR A 23 -0.44 -4.86 -20.57
CA THR A 23 0.94 -5.18 -20.88
C THR A 23 1.78 -4.95 -19.63
N GLY A 24 2.55 -5.94 -19.21
CA GLY A 24 3.47 -5.82 -18.09
C GLY A 24 3.32 -6.91 -17.02
N TRP A 25 3.72 -6.61 -15.79
CA TRP A 25 3.64 -7.57 -14.68
C TRP A 25 2.20 -7.96 -14.36
N GLU A 26 1.98 -9.27 -14.26
CA GLU A 26 0.70 -9.86 -13.88
C GLU A 26 0.86 -10.71 -12.61
N PRO A 27 -0.15 -10.73 -11.72
CA PRO A 27 -0.16 -11.63 -10.59
C PRO A 27 -0.35 -13.08 -11.05
N SER A 28 -0.19 -14.04 -10.14
CA SER A 28 -0.56 -15.42 -10.43
C SER A 28 -2.05 -15.49 -10.83
N ALA A 29 -2.40 -16.45 -11.73
CA ALA A 29 -3.75 -16.62 -12.28
C ALA A 29 -4.89 -16.83 -11.25
N ARG A 30 -4.55 -16.95 -9.96
CA ARG A 30 -5.51 -17.08 -8.86
C ARG A 30 -6.02 -15.75 -8.31
N HIS A 31 -5.45 -14.63 -8.74
CA HIS A 31 -5.78 -13.30 -8.23
C HIS A 31 -6.36 -12.43 -9.33
N THR A 32 -7.38 -11.65 -9.00
CA THR A 32 -8.00 -10.71 -9.92
C THR A 32 -7.21 -9.40 -9.93
N GLN A 33 -6.69 -9.04 -11.09
CA GLN A 33 -6.08 -7.74 -11.33
C GLN A 33 -7.05 -6.86 -12.11
N VAL A 34 -7.25 -5.63 -11.66
CA VAL A 34 -8.15 -4.67 -12.30
C VAL A 34 -7.47 -3.31 -12.47
N SER A 35 -7.83 -2.61 -13.55
CA SER A 35 -7.43 -1.22 -13.73
C SER A 35 -8.12 -0.35 -12.67
N ILE A 36 -7.37 0.55 -12.04
CA ILE A 36 -7.96 1.49 -11.08
C ILE A 36 -8.61 2.70 -11.76
N TRP A 37 -8.29 2.96 -13.01
CA TRP A 37 -8.85 4.04 -13.79
C TRP A 37 -9.74 3.50 -14.93
N PRO A 38 -10.98 4.02 -15.10
CA PRO A 38 -11.88 3.55 -16.15
C PRO A 38 -11.44 4.00 -17.55
N LYS A 39 -10.55 4.98 -17.61
CA LYS A 39 -9.93 5.54 -18.82
C LYS A 39 -8.45 5.79 -18.54
N LYS A 40 -7.80 6.57 -19.42
CA LYS A 40 -6.43 7.02 -19.22
C LYS A 40 -6.27 7.69 -17.84
N PRO A 41 -5.26 7.30 -17.03
CA PRO A 41 -5.01 7.92 -15.74
C PRO A 41 -4.82 9.45 -15.85
N PRO A 42 -5.29 10.24 -14.88
CA PRO A 42 -5.11 11.69 -14.89
C PRO A 42 -3.63 12.06 -14.73
N GLY A 43 -3.21 13.19 -15.26
CA GLY A 43 -1.82 13.66 -15.14
C GLY A 43 -0.79 12.80 -15.85
N THR A 44 -1.21 11.93 -16.78
CA THR A 44 -0.34 10.94 -17.41
C THR A 44 0.84 11.57 -18.12
N GLN A 45 2.04 11.22 -17.70
CA GLN A 45 3.22 11.38 -18.52
C GLN A 45 3.26 10.33 -19.61
N LEU A 46 3.81 10.71 -20.76
CA LEU A 46 4.20 9.75 -21.79
C LEU A 46 5.46 9.05 -21.29
N ILE A 47 5.32 7.84 -20.77
CA ILE A 47 6.43 6.93 -20.59
C ILE A 47 6.60 6.26 -21.96
N GLU A 48 7.69 6.58 -22.65
CA GLU A 48 7.96 6.06 -24.00
C GLU A 48 8.28 4.57 -23.99
N GLU A 49 8.87 4.10 -22.89
CA GLU A 49 9.24 2.70 -22.74
C GLU A 49 8.11 1.86 -22.13
N PRO A 50 7.90 0.63 -22.59
CA PRO A 50 6.90 -0.28 -22.02
C PRO A 50 7.26 -0.65 -20.58
N GLU A 51 6.25 -1.07 -19.82
CA GLU A 51 6.44 -1.67 -18.50
C GLU A 51 7.41 -2.86 -18.59
N LYS A 52 8.37 -2.93 -17.68
CA LYS A 52 9.41 -3.98 -17.63
C LYS A 52 9.40 -4.67 -16.28
N THR A 53 9.55 -5.98 -16.31
CA THR A 53 9.77 -6.81 -15.11
C THR A 53 11.18 -7.36 -15.15
N ARG A 54 11.92 -7.22 -14.02
CA ARG A 54 13.29 -7.71 -13.88
C ARG A 54 13.44 -8.47 -12.58
N THR A 55 14.09 -9.65 -12.63
CA THR A 55 14.56 -10.34 -11.43
C THR A 55 15.91 -9.77 -11.01
N VAL A 56 15.99 -9.22 -9.80
CA VAL A 56 17.20 -8.66 -9.20
C VAL A 56 17.98 -9.78 -8.53
N THR A 57 19.13 -10.11 -9.07
CA THR A 57 20.00 -11.19 -8.60
C THR A 57 21.32 -10.70 -8.00
N ASP A 58 21.64 -9.44 -8.21
CA ASP A 58 22.85 -8.76 -7.74
C ASP A 58 22.70 -8.13 -6.35
N LYS A 59 21.46 -8.00 -5.86
CA LYS A 59 21.12 -7.48 -4.52
C LYS A 59 20.12 -8.42 -3.84
N LEU A 60 20.64 -9.52 -3.28
CA LEU A 60 19.81 -10.52 -2.61
C LEU A 60 19.29 -10.01 -1.26
N VAL A 61 18.04 -10.35 -0.94
CA VAL A 61 17.45 -10.12 0.38
C VAL A 61 17.26 -11.47 1.07
N ALA A 62 17.90 -11.64 2.23
CA ALA A 62 17.96 -12.93 2.93
C ALA A 62 18.41 -14.09 2.00
N GLY A 63 19.39 -13.83 1.12
CA GLY A 63 19.93 -14.82 0.17
C GLY A 63 19.03 -15.13 -1.03
N LYS A 64 17.93 -14.42 -1.23
CA LYS A 64 16.97 -14.66 -2.31
C LYS A 64 16.89 -13.47 -3.27
N PRO A 65 16.76 -13.71 -4.58
CA PRO A 65 16.45 -12.67 -5.55
C PRO A 65 15.04 -12.11 -5.29
N TRP A 66 14.75 -10.95 -5.87
CA TRP A 66 13.45 -10.31 -5.83
C TRP A 66 13.10 -9.72 -7.19
N VAL A 67 11.84 -9.34 -7.37
CA VAL A 67 11.31 -8.87 -8.66
C VAL A 67 10.98 -7.40 -8.56
N GLU A 68 11.49 -6.61 -9.52
CA GLU A 68 11.09 -5.22 -9.70
C GLU A 68 10.25 -5.03 -10.97
N VAL A 69 9.35 -4.05 -10.90
CA VAL A 69 8.57 -3.57 -12.05
C VAL A 69 8.87 -2.10 -12.26
N SER A 70 9.17 -1.71 -13.48
CA SER A 70 9.45 -0.33 -13.89
C SER A 70 8.55 0.12 -15.03
N ASN A 71 8.51 1.44 -15.28
CA ASN A 71 7.75 2.05 -16.36
C ASN A 71 6.22 1.76 -16.29
N VAL A 72 5.68 1.75 -15.08
CA VAL A 72 4.24 1.56 -14.86
C VAL A 72 3.49 2.83 -15.25
N SER A 73 2.87 2.84 -16.43
CA SER A 73 2.01 3.93 -16.92
C SER A 73 0.52 3.64 -16.72
N GLN A 74 0.16 2.36 -16.60
CA GLN A 74 -1.20 1.87 -16.37
C GLN A 74 -1.27 1.22 -14.97
N PRO A 75 -1.67 1.98 -13.95
CA PRO A 75 -1.74 1.45 -12.59
C PRO A 75 -2.91 0.48 -12.44
N THR A 76 -2.67 -0.58 -11.68
CA THR A 76 -3.65 -1.63 -11.41
C THR A 76 -3.66 -1.98 -9.93
N MET A 77 -4.77 -2.51 -9.45
CA MET A 77 -4.83 -3.17 -8.15
C MET A 77 -5.09 -4.67 -8.33
N THR A 78 -4.49 -5.48 -7.47
CA THR A 78 -4.71 -6.93 -7.42
C THR A 78 -5.34 -7.29 -6.10
N ILE A 79 -6.47 -7.99 -6.13
CA ILE A 79 -7.22 -8.40 -4.95
C ILE A 79 -6.77 -9.79 -4.52
N TYR A 80 -6.40 -9.93 -3.26
CA TYR A 80 -6.02 -11.15 -2.57
C TYR A 80 -7.07 -11.44 -1.48
N PRO A 81 -8.05 -12.33 -1.73
CA PRO A 81 -9.08 -12.63 -0.75
C PRO A 81 -8.48 -13.33 0.48
N PRO A 82 -9.10 -13.17 1.67
CA PRO A 82 -8.61 -13.78 2.89
C PRO A 82 -8.65 -15.31 2.82
N LYS A 83 -7.68 -15.95 3.46
CA LYS A 83 -7.63 -17.40 3.65
C LYS A 83 -8.18 -17.74 5.04
N GLY A 84 -9.15 -18.63 5.12
CA GLY A 84 -9.82 -18.99 6.38
C GLY A 84 -10.91 -17.98 6.80
N THR A 85 -10.96 -17.66 8.10
CA THR A 85 -11.99 -16.73 8.64
C THR A 85 -11.71 -15.31 8.20
N ASN A 86 -12.66 -14.70 7.49
CA ASN A 86 -12.58 -13.30 7.11
C ASN A 86 -12.79 -12.39 8.33
N THR A 87 -11.85 -11.47 8.57
CA THR A 87 -11.91 -10.50 9.66
C THR A 87 -12.71 -9.24 9.31
N GLY A 88 -13.08 -9.07 8.04
CA GLY A 88 -13.64 -7.85 7.49
C GLY A 88 -12.61 -6.72 7.31
N VAL A 89 -11.36 -6.94 7.66
CA VAL A 89 -10.27 -5.95 7.48
C VAL A 89 -9.72 -6.04 6.06
N ALA A 90 -9.44 -4.88 5.47
CA ALA A 90 -8.66 -4.78 4.23
C ALA A 90 -7.40 -3.94 4.43
N VAL A 91 -6.33 -4.31 3.74
CA VAL A 91 -5.06 -3.57 3.72
C VAL A 91 -4.61 -3.35 2.28
N VAL A 92 -4.47 -2.09 1.89
CA VAL A 92 -3.84 -1.74 0.61
C VAL A 92 -2.33 -1.69 0.81
N VAL A 93 -1.60 -2.41 -0.04
CA VAL A 93 -0.15 -2.60 0.06
C VAL A 93 0.54 -1.74 -0.99
N PHE A 94 1.50 -0.91 -0.54
CA PHE A 94 2.32 -0.04 -1.37
C PHE A 94 3.78 -0.52 -1.36
N PRO A 95 4.25 -1.21 -2.41
CA PRO A 95 5.67 -1.59 -2.51
C PRO A 95 6.58 -0.37 -2.54
N GLY A 96 7.82 -0.54 -2.06
CA GLY A 96 8.88 0.44 -2.21
C GLY A 96 9.54 0.39 -3.58
N GLY A 97 10.64 1.14 -3.72
CA GLY A 97 11.43 1.24 -4.96
C GLY A 97 11.75 2.68 -5.37
N GLY A 98 11.73 3.61 -4.41
CA GLY A 98 12.18 5.00 -4.59
C GLY A 98 11.36 5.79 -5.62
N TYR A 99 10.10 5.43 -5.86
CA TYR A 99 9.26 5.97 -6.93
C TYR A 99 9.85 5.82 -8.35
N LYS A 100 10.83 4.94 -8.51
CA LYS A 100 11.47 4.62 -9.79
C LYS A 100 11.03 3.27 -10.31
N VAL A 101 10.90 2.31 -9.40
CA VAL A 101 10.46 0.94 -9.63
C VAL A 101 9.53 0.51 -8.50
N LEU A 102 8.96 -0.70 -8.59
CA LEU A 102 8.20 -1.35 -7.52
C LEU A 102 8.87 -2.66 -7.16
N ALA A 103 9.22 -2.89 -5.89
CA ALA A 103 9.67 -4.17 -5.36
C ALA A 103 8.47 -5.11 -5.21
N ILE A 104 7.92 -5.56 -6.36
CA ILE A 104 6.56 -6.07 -6.49
C ILE A 104 6.30 -7.38 -5.75
N ASP A 105 7.31 -8.24 -5.60
CA ASP A 105 7.19 -9.47 -4.82
C ASP A 105 7.59 -9.27 -3.36
N LEU A 106 8.79 -8.74 -3.11
CA LEU A 106 9.41 -8.57 -1.78
C LEU A 106 8.53 -7.75 -0.83
N GLU A 107 7.97 -6.64 -1.33
CA GLU A 107 7.18 -5.68 -0.56
C GLU A 107 5.72 -5.57 -1.07
N GLY A 108 5.33 -6.49 -1.93
CA GLY A 108 4.01 -6.57 -2.53
C GLY A 108 3.37 -7.93 -2.33
N THR A 109 3.63 -8.90 -3.23
CA THR A 109 2.91 -10.19 -3.21
C THR A 109 3.21 -11.01 -1.95
N GLU A 110 4.44 -11.00 -1.43
CA GLU A 110 4.78 -11.68 -0.17
C GLU A 110 3.98 -11.11 1.00
N ILE A 111 3.81 -9.77 1.06
CA ILE A 111 3.02 -9.09 2.07
C ILE A 111 1.53 -9.45 1.95
N CYS A 112 1.00 -9.44 0.72
CA CYS A 112 -0.39 -9.82 0.47
C CYS A 112 -0.67 -11.26 0.90
N ASP A 113 0.21 -12.19 0.55
CA ASP A 113 0.08 -13.59 0.95
C ASP A 113 0.07 -13.76 2.48
N TRP A 114 0.94 -13.04 3.20
CA TRP A 114 0.97 -13.04 4.66
C TRP A 114 -0.34 -12.50 5.25
N LEU A 115 -0.83 -11.35 4.78
CA LEU A 115 -2.08 -10.74 5.25
C LEU A 115 -3.28 -11.68 5.06
N THR A 116 -3.35 -12.35 3.90
CA THR A 116 -4.45 -13.29 3.64
C THR A 116 -4.47 -14.47 4.61
N LEU A 117 -3.31 -14.96 5.06
CA LEU A 117 -3.21 -16.01 6.08
C LEU A 117 -3.71 -15.55 7.46
N LYS A 118 -3.86 -14.23 7.68
CA LYS A 118 -4.45 -13.64 8.89
C LYS A 118 -5.93 -13.32 8.74
N GLY A 119 -6.57 -13.77 7.65
CA GLY A 119 -7.98 -13.48 7.38
C GLY A 119 -8.24 -12.04 6.93
N ILE A 120 -7.22 -11.34 6.45
CA ILE A 120 -7.28 -9.96 5.98
C ILE A 120 -7.32 -9.95 4.45
N THR A 121 -8.23 -9.20 3.86
CA THR A 121 -8.19 -8.92 2.41
C THR A 121 -7.01 -8.03 2.12
N ALA A 122 -6.09 -8.46 1.24
CA ALA A 122 -5.00 -7.60 0.80
C ALA A 122 -5.24 -7.10 -0.62
N VAL A 123 -4.87 -5.85 -0.88
CA VAL A 123 -4.98 -5.21 -2.18
C VAL A 123 -3.62 -4.64 -2.57
N LEU A 124 -2.94 -5.28 -3.51
CA LEU A 124 -1.65 -4.80 -4.01
C LEU A 124 -1.87 -3.70 -5.03
N LEU A 125 -1.34 -2.52 -4.77
CA LEU A 125 -1.34 -1.42 -5.73
C LEU A 125 -0.03 -1.40 -6.54
N LYS A 126 -0.13 -1.67 -7.85
CA LYS A 126 0.91 -1.39 -8.83
C LYS A 126 0.72 0.05 -9.31
N TYR A 127 1.30 1.01 -8.58
CA TYR A 127 1.16 2.44 -8.85
C TYR A 127 2.13 2.94 -9.92
N ARG A 128 1.87 4.11 -10.50
CA ARG A 128 2.69 4.70 -11.56
C ARG A 128 4.11 5.01 -11.11
N VAL A 129 5.09 4.53 -11.88
CA VAL A 129 6.53 4.79 -11.74
C VAL A 129 7.20 4.75 -13.12
N PRO A 130 8.29 5.49 -13.39
CA PRO A 130 8.86 6.51 -12.52
C PRO A 130 7.93 7.71 -12.41
N THR A 131 7.96 8.39 -11.28
CA THR A 131 7.34 9.70 -11.16
C THR A 131 8.38 10.76 -11.50
N PRO A 132 8.00 11.82 -12.25
CA PRO A 132 8.95 12.88 -12.57
C PRO A 132 9.40 13.61 -11.31
N ARG A 133 10.66 14.00 -11.29
CA ARG A 133 11.20 14.85 -10.24
C ARG A 133 10.80 16.32 -10.47
N LEU A 134 9.62 16.68 -10.00
CA LEU A 134 9.14 18.07 -10.03
C LEU A 134 9.20 18.72 -8.63
N GLY A 135 10.20 18.35 -7.83
CA GLY A 135 10.38 18.79 -6.45
C GLY A 135 10.10 17.65 -5.44
N PRO A 136 10.38 17.86 -4.15
CA PRO A 136 10.40 16.78 -3.16
C PRO A 136 9.04 16.10 -2.94
N TYR A 137 7.98 16.67 -3.51
CA TYR A 137 6.61 16.17 -3.33
C TYR A 137 5.89 15.81 -4.60
N LEU A 138 6.21 16.49 -5.67
CA LEU A 138 5.63 16.26 -6.98
C LEU A 138 6.09 14.92 -7.56
N GLU A 139 7.19 14.36 -7.04
CA GLU A 139 7.64 13.01 -7.40
C GLU A 139 6.62 11.91 -7.08
N SER A 140 5.74 12.14 -6.12
CA SER A 140 4.76 11.16 -5.69
C SER A 140 3.31 11.52 -6.06
N GLU A 141 3.05 12.67 -6.69
CA GLU A 141 1.67 13.13 -6.95
C GLU A 141 0.86 12.10 -7.75
N LEU A 142 1.42 11.56 -8.82
CA LEU A 142 0.75 10.55 -9.64
C LEU A 142 0.50 9.25 -8.84
N ALA A 143 1.48 8.82 -8.05
CA ALA A 143 1.35 7.66 -7.19
C ALA A 143 0.33 7.91 -6.07
N LEU A 144 0.27 9.13 -5.51
CA LEU A 144 -0.72 9.51 -4.51
C LEU A 144 -2.14 9.57 -5.09
N GLN A 145 -2.31 10.03 -6.32
CA GLN A 145 -3.60 9.93 -7.04
C GLN A 145 -4.05 8.48 -7.15
N ASP A 146 -3.13 7.56 -7.50
CA ASP A 146 -3.41 6.13 -7.61
C ASP A 146 -3.77 5.53 -6.25
N ALA A 147 -3.08 5.93 -5.17
CA ALA A 147 -3.39 5.49 -3.81
C ALA A 147 -4.76 5.99 -3.33
N GLN A 148 -5.07 7.28 -3.53
CA GLN A 148 -6.38 7.85 -3.20
C GLN A 148 -7.51 7.13 -3.96
N ARG A 149 -7.28 6.85 -5.24
CA ARG A 149 -8.25 6.13 -6.08
C ARG A 149 -8.45 4.71 -5.57
N THR A 150 -7.37 3.99 -5.28
CA THR A 150 -7.44 2.59 -4.81
C THR A 150 -8.17 2.46 -3.49
N VAL A 151 -7.88 3.31 -2.49
CA VAL A 151 -8.59 3.27 -1.19
C VAL A 151 -10.08 3.58 -1.38
N GLY A 152 -10.42 4.54 -2.24
CA GLY A 152 -11.82 4.82 -2.62
C GLY A 152 -12.52 3.63 -3.26
N LEU A 153 -11.86 2.95 -4.23
CA LEU A 153 -12.39 1.75 -4.87
C LEU A 153 -12.60 0.60 -3.88
N VAL A 154 -11.63 0.34 -2.98
CA VAL A 154 -11.76 -0.70 -1.95
C VAL A 154 -12.97 -0.40 -1.06
N ARG A 155 -13.19 0.84 -0.68
CA ARG A 155 -14.34 1.24 0.14
C ARG A 155 -15.66 1.14 -0.63
N PHE A 156 -15.68 1.51 -1.89
CA PHE A 156 -16.85 1.41 -2.76
C PHE A 156 -17.29 -0.05 -2.96
N HIS A 157 -16.33 -0.97 -3.13
CA HIS A 157 -16.59 -2.41 -3.27
C HIS A 157 -16.62 -3.19 -1.95
N ALA A 158 -16.60 -2.51 -0.79
CA ALA A 158 -16.44 -3.17 0.51
C ALA A 158 -17.51 -4.25 0.77
N ALA A 159 -18.78 -3.96 0.44
CA ALA A 159 -19.87 -4.93 0.61
C ALA A 159 -19.69 -6.17 -0.30
N GLU A 160 -19.30 -5.97 -1.55
CA GLU A 160 -19.04 -7.04 -2.53
C GLU A 160 -17.90 -7.95 -2.07
N TRP A 161 -16.83 -7.38 -1.52
CA TRP A 161 -15.64 -8.11 -1.07
C TRP A 161 -15.69 -8.54 0.40
N GLN A 162 -16.85 -8.36 1.05
CA GLN A 162 -17.05 -8.70 2.47
C GLN A 162 -16.03 -7.99 3.39
N ILE A 163 -15.78 -6.73 3.12
CA ILE A 163 -14.94 -5.82 3.89
C ILE A 163 -15.84 -4.89 4.72
N ASP A 164 -15.43 -4.60 5.96
CA ASP A 164 -16.01 -3.51 6.74
C ASP A 164 -15.46 -2.18 6.19
N PRO A 165 -16.30 -1.26 5.69
CA PRO A 165 -15.84 0.01 5.10
C PRO A 165 -15.14 0.93 6.10
N HIS A 166 -15.17 0.62 7.40
CA HIS A 166 -14.48 1.32 8.48
C HIS A 166 -13.21 0.58 8.96
N LYS A 167 -12.77 -0.47 8.25
CA LYS A 167 -11.56 -1.25 8.56
C LYS A 167 -10.64 -1.39 7.34
N ILE A 168 -10.45 -0.32 6.61
CA ILE A 168 -9.58 -0.27 5.43
C ILE A 168 -8.31 0.50 5.78
N GLY A 169 -7.20 -0.22 5.92
CA GLY A 169 -5.89 0.35 6.20
C GLY A 169 -4.96 0.34 5.00
N VAL A 170 -3.80 0.93 5.21
CA VAL A 170 -2.70 0.93 4.24
C VAL A 170 -1.41 0.47 4.92
N ILE A 171 -0.56 -0.23 4.18
CA ILE A 171 0.81 -0.55 4.59
C ILE A 171 1.76 -0.29 3.44
N GLY A 172 2.93 0.26 3.71
CA GLY A 172 3.90 0.55 2.67
C GLY A 172 5.33 0.56 3.18
N PHE A 173 6.26 0.40 2.25
CA PHE A 173 7.67 0.15 2.49
C PHE A 173 8.51 1.19 1.78
N SER A 174 9.53 1.78 2.43
CA SER A 174 10.41 2.76 1.80
C SER A 174 9.61 3.92 1.17
N ALA A 175 9.71 4.14 -0.15
CA ALA A 175 8.84 5.08 -0.87
C ALA A 175 7.34 4.78 -0.69
N GLY A 176 6.95 3.49 -0.59
CA GLY A 176 5.59 3.09 -0.23
C GLY A 176 5.22 3.50 1.20
N GLY A 177 6.18 3.48 2.12
CA GLY A 177 6.03 4.02 3.49
C GLY A 177 5.82 5.54 3.50
N HIS A 178 6.53 6.27 2.63
CA HIS A 178 6.22 7.68 2.37
C HIS A 178 4.79 7.86 1.86
N MET A 179 4.35 7.03 0.89
CA MET A 179 2.99 7.11 0.35
C MET A 179 1.92 6.83 1.41
N VAL A 180 2.21 5.96 2.40
CA VAL A 180 1.34 5.77 3.57
C VAL A 180 1.16 7.09 4.32
N ALA A 181 2.23 7.83 4.60
CA ALA A 181 2.13 9.14 5.25
C ALA A 181 1.43 10.18 4.35
N ALA A 182 1.72 10.15 3.05
CA ALA A 182 1.11 11.07 2.08
C ALA A 182 -0.41 10.90 2.01
N ILE A 183 -0.92 9.66 1.84
CA ILE A 183 -2.38 9.44 1.80
C ILE A 183 -3.03 9.68 3.16
N SER A 184 -2.31 9.42 4.27
CA SER A 184 -2.80 9.65 5.62
C SER A 184 -2.93 11.13 5.98
N THR A 185 -2.36 12.02 5.17
CA THR A 185 -2.39 13.47 5.38
C THR A 185 -3.04 14.27 4.25
N HIS A 186 -3.31 13.63 3.09
CA HIS A 186 -3.91 14.24 1.90
C HIS A 186 -5.20 13.53 1.47
N PHE A 187 -6.07 13.17 2.39
CA PHE A 187 -7.33 12.47 2.11
C PHE A 187 -8.55 13.39 1.98
N ASP A 188 -8.49 14.60 2.53
CA ASP A 188 -9.61 15.55 2.52
C ASP A 188 -9.92 16.07 1.10
N LYS A 189 -8.93 16.08 0.21
CA LYS A 189 -9.06 16.52 -1.18
C LYS A 189 -8.34 15.56 -2.12
N ARG A 190 -9.08 15.04 -3.10
CA ARG A 190 -8.47 14.25 -4.18
C ARG A 190 -7.61 15.14 -5.09
N LEU A 191 -6.49 14.60 -5.53
CA LEU A 191 -5.55 15.27 -6.44
C LEU A 191 -5.96 15.14 -7.92
N TYR A 192 -7.16 14.64 -8.17
CA TYR A 192 -7.73 14.47 -9.50
C TYR A 192 -9.24 14.74 -9.50
N PRO A 193 -9.82 15.14 -10.64
CA PRO A 193 -11.28 15.25 -10.77
C PRO A 193 -11.96 13.90 -10.62
N ALA A 194 -13.13 13.85 -9.95
CA ALA A 194 -13.91 12.63 -9.82
C ALA A 194 -14.23 12.02 -11.20
N VAL A 195 -14.06 10.70 -11.33
CA VAL A 195 -14.25 9.98 -12.61
C VAL A 195 -15.48 9.06 -12.59
N ASP A 196 -15.92 8.62 -11.42
CA ASP A 196 -17.12 7.79 -11.22
C ASP A 196 -17.62 7.84 -9.76
N ASP A 197 -18.60 6.99 -9.44
CA ASP A 197 -19.25 6.97 -8.11
C ASP A 197 -18.32 6.53 -6.99
N ALA A 198 -17.27 5.74 -7.26
CA ALA A 198 -16.29 5.36 -6.25
C ALA A 198 -15.50 6.57 -5.69
N ASP A 199 -15.46 7.67 -6.43
CA ASP A 199 -14.81 8.89 -5.95
C ASP A 199 -15.66 9.73 -4.99
N LYS A 200 -16.91 9.31 -4.72
CA LYS A 200 -17.72 9.84 -3.64
C LYS A 200 -17.34 9.25 -2.28
N GLU A 201 -16.68 8.07 -2.29
CA GLU A 201 -16.19 7.43 -1.09
C GLU A 201 -14.95 8.11 -0.52
N SER A 202 -14.79 8.04 0.81
CA SER A 202 -13.59 8.56 1.46
C SER A 202 -12.35 7.77 1.04
N CYS A 203 -11.27 8.46 0.69
CA CYS A 203 -9.96 7.85 0.49
C CYS A 203 -9.08 7.89 1.75
N ARG A 204 -9.64 8.28 2.92
CA ARG A 204 -8.91 8.26 4.19
C ARG A 204 -8.74 6.81 4.66
N PRO A 205 -7.49 6.35 4.92
CA PRO A 205 -7.27 5.07 5.57
C PRO A 205 -7.82 5.08 7.02
N ASP A 206 -8.30 3.94 7.52
CA ASP A 206 -8.75 3.82 8.89
C ASP A 206 -7.60 3.52 9.85
N PHE A 207 -6.50 2.97 9.34
CA PHE A 207 -5.20 2.78 10.01
C PHE A 207 -4.06 2.74 8.99
N ALA A 208 -2.83 2.92 9.46
CA ALA A 208 -1.67 3.06 8.57
C ALA A 208 -0.43 2.38 9.16
N GLY A 209 0.33 1.66 8.32
CA GLY A 209 1.62 1.06 8.66
C GLY A 209 2.72 1.57 7.73
N ALA A 210 3.67 2.35 8.24
CA ALA A 210 4.81 2.84 7.47
C ALA A 210 6.09 2.12 7.93
N ILE A 211 6.64 1.32 7.04
CA ILE A 211 7.79 0.46 7.29
C ILE A 211 9.02 1.06 6.60
N PHE A 212 10.03 1.40 7.38
CA PHE A 212 11.23 2.14 6.96
C PHE A 212 10.94 3.24 5.92
N PRO A 213 10.03 4.21 6.27
CA PRO A 213 9.60 5.23 5.35
C PRO A 213 10.72 6.21 5.02
N GLY A 214 10.80 6.62 3.74
CA GLY A 214 11.65 7.72 3.31
C GLY A 214 10.92 9.06 3.23
N HIS A 215 11.64 10.13 2.89
CA HIS A 215 11.12 11.46 2.51
C HIS A 215 10.19 12.17 3.52
N LEU A 216 10.11 11.70 4.76
CA LEU A 216 9.29 12.31 5.82
C LEU A 216 10.04 13.38 6.60
N SER A 217 11.37 13.29 6.67
CA SER A 217 12.23 14.36 7.17
C SER A 217 12.49 15.39 6.07
N ARG A 218 12.58 16.66 6.45
CA ARG A 218 12.91 17.77 5.54
C ARG A 218 14.28 17.58 4.89
N ASP A 219 15.22 17.08 5.67
CA ASP A 219 16.57 16.66 5.26
C ASP A 219 17.16 15.71 6.31
N ASP A 220 18.32 15.14 6.04
CA ASP A 220 18.98 14.19 6.93
C ASP A 220 19.59 14.83 8.20
N THR A 221 19.75 16.13 8.23
CA THR A 221 20.43 16.87 9.31
C THR A 221 19.46 17.52 10.28
N ASN A 222 18.26 17.89 9.82
CA ASN A 222 17.23 18.54 10.61
C ASN A 222 16.15 17.54 11.02
N CYS A 223 15.90 17.43 12.32
CA CYS A 223 14.77 16.65 12.84
C CYS A 223 13.46 17.44 12.67
N GLU A 224 13.17 17.86 11.45
CA GLU A 224 11.94 18.58 11.08
C GLU A 224 11.12 17.74 10.09
N LEU A 225 9.80 17.67 10.35
CA LEU A 225 8.89 17.02 9.43
C LEU A 225 8.86 17.77 8.10
N ASN A 226 8.86 17.02 7.01
CA ASN A 226 8.64 17.56 5.68
C ASN A 226 7.29 18.32 5.65
N PRO A 227 7.25 19.63 5.30
CA PRO A 227 6.03 20.44 5.32
C PRO A 227 4.91 19.90 4.44
N ASN A 228 5.26 19.03 3.51
CA ASN A 228 4.30 18.35 2.66
C ASN A 228 3.61 17.14 3.34
N VAL A 229 3.88 16.83 4.61
CA VAL A 229 3.17 15.84 5.41
C VAL A 229 2.37 16.54 6.51
N PRO A 230 1.25 17.22 6.16
CA PRO A 230 0.49 18.04 7.11
C PRO A 230 -0.32 17.16 8.07
N VAL A 231 0.35 16.65 9.11
CA VAL A 231 -0.28 15.83 10.16
C VAL A 231 -1.32 16.65 10.91
N THR A 232 -2.52 16.07 11.06
CA THR A 232 -3.62 16.65 11.84
C THR A 232 -4.20 15.61 12.79
N ASN A 233 -5.12 15.99 13.66
CA ASN A 233 -5.85 15.06 14.54
C ASN A 233 -6.79 14.11 13.77
N LYS A 234 -6.97 14.30 12.46
CA LYS A 234 -7.71 13.41 11.57
C LYS A 234 -6.83 12.35 10.90
N THR A 235 -5.49 12.48 11.00
CA THR A 235 -4.56 11.47 10.50
C THR A 235 -4.85 10.12 11.19
N PRO A 236 -4.87 8.98 10.48
CA PRO A 236 -5.24 7.70 11.07
C PRO A 236 -4.21 7.21 12.10
N PRO A 237 -4.62 6.32 13.04
CA PRO A 237 -3.68 5.58 13.89
C PRO A 237 -2.57 4.96 13.06
N THR A 238 -1.32 5.09 13.51
CA THR A 238 -0.15 4.74 12.68
C THR A 238 0.82 3.83 13.41
N PHE A 239 1.28 2.79 12.72
CA PHE A 239 2.40 1.92 13.09
C PHE A 239 3.66 2.33 12.34
N LEU A 240 4.79 2.44 13.02
CA LEU A 240 6.08 2.80 12.44
C LEU A 240 7.14 1.75 12.80
N LEU A 241 7.98 1.41 11.83
CA LEU A 241 9.11 0.51 12.02
C LEU A 241 10.33 1.03 11.27
N GLN A 242 11.50 1.09 11.93
CA GLN A 242 12.75 1.45 11.27
C GLN A 242 13.97 0.91 12.01
N ALA A 243 15.09 0.77 11.29
CA ALA A 243 16.42 0.53 11.86
C ALA A 243 17.22 1.83 11.91
N GLN A 244 18.02 2.01 12.98
CA GLN A 244 18.89 3.17 13.11
C GLN A 244 20.01 3.16 12.04
N ASN A 245 20.48 1.96 11.67
CA ASN A 245 21.52 1.76 10.67
C ASN A 245 21.00 1.63 9.23
N ASP A 246 19.79 2.16 8.96
CA ASP A 246 19.28 2.23 7.59
C ASP A 246 20.06 3.27 6.79
N GLU A 247 20.81 2.80 5.78
CA GLU A 247 21.68 3.62 4.94
C GLU A 247 20.95 4.21 3.71
N VAL A 248 19.69 3.81 3.49
CA VAL A 248 18.87 4.29 2.37
C VAL A 248 17.97 5.42 2.83
N ASP A 249 17.19 5.16 3.88
CA ASP A 249 16.25 6.12 4.45
C ASP A 249 16.60 6.37 5.93
N ASN A 250 17.13 7.56 6.21
CA ASN A 250 17.58 7.95 7.53
C ASN A 250 16.45 7.77 8.57
N VAL A 251 16.80 7.26 9.75
CA VAL A 251 15.88 7.03 10.88
C VAL A 251 15.08 8.28 11.28
N ASN A 252 15.60 9.48 11.00
CA ASN A 252 14.90 10.74 11.26
C ASN A 252 13.53 10.79 10.58
N ASN A 253 13.33 10.11 9.44
CA ASN A 253 12.02 10.03 8.78
C ASN A 253 10.94 9.51 9.73
N SER A 254 11.17 8.39 10.39
CA SER A 254 10.23 7.83 11.36
C SER A 254 10.11 8.66 12.63
N LEU A 255 11.22 9.21 13.14
CA LEU A 255 11.25 10.02 14.36
C LEU A 255 10.43 11.30 14.23
N VAL A 256 10.61 12.07 13.15
CA VAL A 256 9.88 13.33 12.95
C VAL A 256 8.39 13.09 12.74
N TYR A 257 8.04 12.01 12.02
CA TYR A 257 6.65 11.65 11.79
C TYR A 257 5.97 11.19 13.10
N TYR A 258 6.64 10.36 13.90
CA TYR A 258 6.17 9.98 15.23
C TYR A 258 5.88 11.20 16.10
N ILE A 259 6.83 12.17 16.17
CA ILE A 259 6.68 13.40 16.97
C ILE A 259 5.46 14.19 16.49
N ALA A 260 5.28 14.32 15.19
CA ALA A 260 4.16 15.05 14.62
C ALA A 260 2.80 14.39 14.94
N LEU A 261 2.70 13.06 14.76
CA LEU A 261 1.51 12.29 15.12
C LEU A 261 1.16 12.45 16.60
N LYS A 262 2.16 12.29 17.48
CA LYS A 262 1.99 12.48 18.93
C LYS A 262 1.50 13.89 19.26
N LYS A 263 2.09 14.93 18.66
CA LYS A 263 1.68 16.34 18.86
C LYS A 263 0.24 16.60 18.41
N ALA A 264 -0.19 15.91 17.34
CA ALA A 264 -1.56 16.00 16.82
C ALA A 264 -2.59 15.17 17.61
N GLY A 265 -2.15 14.41 18.62
CA GLY A 265 -3.03 13.52 19.41
C GLY A 265 -3.44 12.24 18.66
N VAL A 266 -2.72 11.87 17.60
CA VAL A 266 -2.97 10.64 16.85
C VAL A 266 -2.32 9.46 17.57
N PRO A 267 -3.03 8.33 17.79
CA PRO A 267 -2.44 7.11 18.30
C PRO A 267 -1.32 6.62 17.39
N VAL A 268 -0.13 6.44 17.94
CA VAL A 268 1.05 5.99 17.19
C VAL A 268 1.84 4.98 18.01
N GLU A 269 2.21 3.86 17.36
CA GLU A 269 3.13 2.88 17.90
C GLU A 269 4.37 2.82 17.01
N MET A 270 5.58 2.89 17.60
CA MET A 270 6.83 2.87 16.87
C MET A 270 7.79 1.85 17.44
N HIS A 271 8.38 1.05 16.56
CA HIS A 271 9.45 0.10 16.88
C HIS A 271 10.73 0.53 16.17
N LEU A 272 11.76 0.81 16.97
CA LEU A 272 13.06 1.26 16.50
C LEU A 272 14.12 0.24 16.92
N TYR A 273 14.90 -0.23 15.96
CA TYR A 273 15.97 -1.19 16.16
C TYR A 273 17.32 -0.55 15.86
N ALA A 274 18.38 -0.97 16.58
CA ALA A 274 19.72 -0.49 16.31
C ALA A 274 20.22 -0.96 14.93
N GLU A 275 19.89 -2.20 14.58
CA GLU A 275 20.34 -2.84 13.34
C GLU A 275 19.18 -3.50 12.60
N GLY A 276 19.29 -3.55 11.27
CA GLY A 276 18.28 -4.16 10.39
C GLY A 276 18.45 -3.74 8.94
N GLY A 277 18.99 -2.55 8.71
CA GLY A 277 19.17 -1.98 7.38
C GLY A 277 17.82 -1.65 6.73
N HIS A 278 17.73 -1.84 5.41
CA HIS A 278 16.62 -1.46 4.56
C HIS A 278 16.08 -2.64 3.74
N ALA A 279 14.83 -2.53 3.25
CA ALA A 279 14.21 -3.41 2.24
C ALA A 279 14.24 -4.92 2.58
N PHE A 280 13.98 -5.31 3.82
CA PHE A 280 13.94 -6.72 4.22
C PHE A 280 12.55 -7.39 3.99
N GLY A 281 11.48 -6.65 3.78
CA GLY A 281 10.13 -7.18 3.61
C GLY A 281 9.71 -8.11 4.77
N LEU A 282 9.24 -9.31 4.42
CA LEU A 282 8.95 -10.41 5.37
C LEU A 282 10.11 -11.40 5.50
N ARG A 283 11.19 -11.21 4.73
CA ARG A 283 12.27 -12.19 4.65
C ARG A 283 13.12 -12.15 5.90
N ARG A 284 13.20 -13.29 6.57
CA ARG A 284 13.94 -13.44 7.83
C ARG A 284 15.44 -13.25 7.61
N THR A 285 16.02 -12.37 8.39
CA THR A 285 17.45 -12.16 8.52
C THR A 285 17.92 -12.50 9.95
N LYS A 286 19.20 -12.33 10.25
CA LYS A 286 19.71 -12.48 11.62
C LYS A 286 19.21 -11.39 12.60
N PHE A 287 18.61 -10.32 12.08
CA PHE A 287 18.22 -9.15 12.88
C PHE A 287 16.77 -9.28 13.41
N PRO A 288 16.54 -8.96 14.69
CA PRO A 288 15.22 -9.06 15.31
C PRO A 288 14.15 -8.20 14.64
N ILE A 289 14.51 -7.12 13.95
CA ILE A 289 13.58 -6.26 13.24
C ILE A 289 12.70 -7.06 12.25
N THR A 290 13.21 -8.16 11.70
CA THR A 290 12.46 -9.01 10.76
C THR A 290 11.34 -9.84 11.43
N ASP A 291 11.15 -9.70 12.77
CA ASP A 291 9.99 -10.22 13.53
C ASP A 291 8.81 -9.25 13.55
N TRP A 292 8.92 -8.11 12.89
CA TRP A 292 7.92 -7.06 12.85
C TRP A 292 6.49 -7.51 12.50
N PRO A 293 6.24 -8.56 11.69
CA PRO A 293 4.87 -8.96 11.38
C PRO A 293 4.03 -9.27 12.62
N GLN A 294 4.62 -9.89 13.66
CA GLN A 294 3.92 -10.18 14.92
C GLN A 294 3.58 -8.89 15.68
N LEU A 295 4.44 -7.88 15.61
CA LEU A 295 4.20 -6.58 16.24
C LEU A 295 3.02 -5.87 15.56
N PHE A 296 2.99 -5.87 14.22
CA PHE A 296 1.90 -5.29 13.46
C PHE A 296 0.56 -6.01 13.72
N GLU A 297 0.56 -7.35 13.76
CA GLU A 297 -0.63 -8.15 14.12
C GLU A 297 -1.14 -7.79 15.53
N THR A 298 -0.24 -7.67 16.50
CA THR A 298 -0.58 -7.28 17.88
C THR A 298 -1.14 -5.87 17.93
N TRP A 299 -0.54 -4.95 17.19
CA TRP A 299 -1.02 -3.58 17.07
C TRP A 299 -2.43 -3.49 16.47
N LEU A 300 -2.72 -4.25 15.40
CA LEU A 300 -4.08 -4.31 14.81
C LEU A 300 -5.14 -4.74 15.82
N LYS A 301 -4.80 -5.67 16.71
CA LYS A 301 -5.70 -6.07 17.82
C LYS A 301 -5.86 -4.96 18.87
N THR A 302 -4.77 -4.25 19.18
CA THR A 302 -4.76 -3.14 20.14
C THR A 302 -5.66 -1.99 19.71
N ILE A 303 -5.68 -1.68 18.40
CA ILE A 303 -6.55 -0.63 17.85
C ILE A 303 -7.94 -1.13 17.43
N GLY A 304 -8.28 -2.40 17.71
CA GLY A 304 -9.62 -2.97 17.49
C GLY A 304 -9.94 -3.32 16.03
N MET A 305 -8.95 -3.41 15.16
CA MET A 305 -9.18 -3.79 13.75
C MET A 305 -9.43 -5.29 13.61
N THR A 306 -8.70 -6.13 14.34
CA THR A 306 -8.92 -7.59 14.40
C THR A 306 -9.34 -8.00 15.80
N SER A 307 -9.94 -9.20 15.92
CA SER A 307 -10.32 -9.77 17.21
C SER A 307 -9.08 -10.02 18.11
N LYS A 308 -9.30 -9.90 19.42
CA LYS A 308 -8.28 -10.23 20.42
C LYS A 308 -7.93 -11.71 20.43
#